data_52f36603e400ddc18ee24aaffaf51a5d
#
_entry.id   52f36603e400ddc18ee24aaffaf51a5d
#
_cell.length_a   1.000
_cell.length_b   1.000
_cell.length_c   1.000
_cell.angle_alpha   90.00
_cell.angle_beta   90.00
_cell.angle_gamma   90.00
#
_symmetry.space_group_name_H-M   'P 1'
#
loop_
_entity.id
_entity.type
_entity.pdbx_description
1 polymer ?
#
loop_
_entity_poly.entity_id
_entity_poly.type
_entity_poly.pdbx_seq_one_letter_code
_entity_poly.pdbx_strand_id
1 'polypeptide(L)'
;MELQQLQYFLVAAQYEHITKAANSLHIAQPALSQSIKRLESELGVKLFDRKKGGIILSDSGRLLVEELKPIMKSLDSLPKKLADTAKKQHQTIHLNVLAASVLVTNCIIAYKAQHPDVNFHFLQSQFSMDYDLCITAALPRKNPAANQVVLEEKFFLAVPANSKYARYKEIQLEEVSEEGFIVMADTRPIRSICDQFCLEAGFSPDIVFESMNFESVRSLISAGLGVGFWPEYSWESAEHSQNMVLLPIKSPECKRDIIITYNQQFSENRIVKDFYDFLIEFAMDCKEKHQRSREANR
;
A
#
# COMPACT_ATOMS: atom_id res chain seq x y z
N MET A 1 24.00 12.50 18.59
CA MET A 1 22.87 12.16 17.68
C MET A 1 23.31 10.98 16.81
N GLU A 2 22.65 9.84 16.93
CA GLU A 2 22.94 8.59 16.22
C GLU A 2 21.87 8.29 15.17
N LEU A 3 22.24 7.67 14.06
CA LEU A 3 21.33 7.32 12.98
C LEU A 3 20.16 6.47 13.47
N GLN A 4 20.43 5.53 14.38
CA GLN A 4 19.40 4.68 14.99
C GLN A 4 18.36 5.48 15.78
N GLN A 5 18.77 6.54 16.49
CA GLN A 5 17.85 7.41 17.22
C GLN A 5 16.92 8.16 16.26
N LEU A 6 17.44 8.62 15.09
CA LEU A 6 16.66 9.26 14.06
C LEU A 6 15.66 8.31 13.40
N GLN A 7 16.06 7.07 13.13
CA GLN A 7 15.16 6.02 12.64
C GLN A 7 14.04 5.73 13.65
N TYR A 8 14.38 5.55 14.92
CA TYR A 8 13.40 5.31 15.99
C TYR A 8 12.42 6.47 16.15
N PHE A 9 12.92 7.71 16.02
CA PHE A 9 12.06 8.90 16.04
C PHE A 9 11.07 8.89 14.86
N LEU A 10 11.51 8.61 13.62
CA LEU A 10 10.64 8.56 12.45
C LEU A 10 9.56 7.49 12.57
N VAL A 11 9.90 6.31 13.10
CA VAL A 11 8.91 5.25 13.34
C VAL A 11 7.94 5.65 14.44
N ALA A 12 8.41 6.26 15.54
CA ALA A 12 7.52 6.76 16.59
C ALA A 12 6.59 7.87 16.10
N ALA A 13 7.07 8.74 15.22
CA ALA A 13 6.30 9.80 14.57
C ALA A 13 5.17 9.23 13.69
N GLN A 14 5.42 8.13 13.01
CA GLN A 14 4.43 7.50 12.15
C GLN A 14 3.31 6.81 12.93
N TYR A 15 3.64 6.10 14.01
CA TYR A 15 2.63 5.39 14.80
C TYR A 15 1.89 6.27 15.80
N GLU A 16 2.41 7.45 16.11
CA GLU A 16 1.92 8.33 17.20
C GLU A 16 1.63 7.58 18.52
N HIS A 17 2.26 6.41 18.67
CA HIS A 17 2.07 5.51 19.81
C HIS A 17 3.34 4.71 20.10
N ILE A 18 4.01 5.02 21.22
CA ILE A 18 5.33 4.46 21.55
C ILE A 18 5.33 2.91 21.59
N THR A 19 4.30 2.29 22.17
CA THR A 19 4.25 0.82 22.27
C THR A 19 4.10 0.17 20.89
N LYS A 20 3.24 0.71 20.02
CA LYS A 20 3.08 0.20 18.66
C LYS A 20 4.37 0.37 17.85
N ALA A 21 5.02 1.52 17.95
CA ALA A 21 6.29 1.79 17.31
C ALA A 21 7.41 0.84 17.81
N ALA A 22 7.49 0.59 19.12
CA ALA A 22 8.47 -0.35 19.69
C ALA A 22 8.25 -1.78 19.21
N ASN A 23 6.98 -2.21 19.13
CA ASN A 23 6.62 -3.53 18.61
C ASN A 23 7.02 -3.68 17.13
N SER A 24 6.78 -2.67 16.29
CA SER A 24 7.17 -2.70 14.88
C SER A 24 8.69 -2.71 14.67
N LEU A 25 9.44 -2.17 15.61
CA LEU A 25 10.89 -2.18 15.63
C LEU A 25 11.48 -3.44 16.33
N HIS A 26 10.62 -4.31 16.86
CA HIS A 26 11.03 -5.50 17.65
C HIS A 26 11.94 -5.17 18.84
N ILE A 27 11.64 -4.05 19.53
CA ILE A 27 12.40 -3.60 20.71
C ILE A 27 11.47 -3.39 21.91
N ALA A 28 12.05 -3.34 23.12
CA ALA A 28 11.29 -3.01 24.31
C ALA A 28 10.86 -1.54 24.32
N GLN A 29 9.61 -1.27 24.67
CA GLN A 29 9.05 0.09 24.76
C GLN A 29 9.92 1.07 25.60
N PRO A 30 10.49 0.66 26.76
CA PRO A 30 11.38 1.54 27.51
C PRO A 30 12.64 1.96 26.72
N ALA A 31 13.19 1.07 25.90
CA ALA A 31 14.37 1.36 25.07
C ALA A 31 14.05 2.43 24.01
N LEU A 32 12.90 2.32 23.31
CA LEU A 32 12.44 3.33 22.36
C LEU A 32 12.22 4.67 23.06
N SER A 33 11.51 4.69 24.19
CA SER A 33 11.24 5.91 24.95
C SER A 33 12.53 6.59 25.44
N GLN A 34 13.53 5.79 25.85
CA GLN A 34 14.83 6.33 26.29
C GLN A 34 15.61 6.91 25.11
N SER A 35 15.60 6.23 23.96
CA SER A 35 16.23 6.72 22.75
C SER A 35 15.68 8.07 22.29
N ILE A 36 14.35 8.21 22.28
CA ILE A 36 13.68 9.48 21.94
C ILE A 36 14.04 10.58 22.94
N LYS A 37 14.01 10.29 24.24
CA LYS A 37 14.41 11.26 25.27
C LYS A 37 15.86 11.73 25.12
N ARG A 38 16.78 10.81 24.77
CA ARG A 38 18.19 11.18 24.50
C ARG A 38 18.29 12.12 23.30
N LEU A 39 17.55 11.82 22.21
CA LEU A 39 17.51 12.67 21.03
C LEU A 39 16.94 14.05 21.37
N GLU A 40 15.82 14.15 22.10
CA GLU A 40 15.24 15.41 22.57
C GLU A 40 16.21 16.21 23.43
N SER A 41 16.92 15.53 24.36
CA SER A 41 17.90 16.16 25.23
C SER A 41 19.09 16.72 24.45
N GLU A 42 19.56 16.00 23.44
CA GLU A 42 20.68 16.40 22.60
C GLU A 42 20.33 17.57 21.67
N LEU A 43 19.09 17.59 21.14
CA LEU A 43 18.58 18.68 20.30
C LEU A 43 18.08 19.89 21.12
N GLY A 44 17.88 19.72 22.43
CA GLY A 44 17.40 20.77 23.32
C GLY A 44 15.93 21.12 23.12
N VAL A 45 15.16 20.30 22.40
CA VAL A 45 13.75 20.55 22.09
C VAL A 45 12.91 19.29 22.31
N LYS A 46 11.61 19.48 22.56
CA LYS A 46 10.64 18.39 22.57
C LYS A 46 10.20 18.07 21.15
N LEU A 47 10.21 16.79 20.79
CA LEU A 47 9.76 16.29 19.50
C LEU A 47 8.35 15.74 19.54
N PHE A 48 7.90 15.33 20.74
CA PHE A 48 6.54 14.83 20.97
C PHE A 48 5.88 15.51 22.15
N ASP A 49 4.59 15.78 22.01
CA ASP A 49 3.67 16.15 23.06
C ASP A 49 2.85 14.94 23.52
N ARG A 50 2.43 14.94 24.79
CA ARG A 50 1.59 13.88 25.34
C ARG A 50 0.13 14.13 24.97
N LYS A 51 -0.57 13.09 24.52
CA LYS A 51 -1.99 13.07 24.25
C LYS A 51 -2.65 11.92 25.02
N LYS A 52 -3.95 12.04 25.31
CA LYS A 52 -4.73 10.95 25.92
C LYS A 52 -4.72 9.75 24.95
N GLY A 53 -4.00 8.68 25.31
CA GLY A 53 -3.86 7.45 24.51
C GLY A 53 -2.62 7.37 23.61
N GLY A 54 -1.70 8.35 23.62
CA GLY A 54 -0.49 8.30 22.80
C GLY A 54 0.38 9.55 22.85
N ILE A 55 1.08 9.76 21.76
CA ILE A 55 1.93 10.94 21.53
C ILE A 55 1.53 11.60 20.22
N ILE A 56 1.77 12.91 20.08
CA ILE A 56 1.66 13.65 18.82
C ILE A 56 2.96 14.41 18.56
N LEU A 57 3.27 14.68 17.31
CA LEU A 57 4.42 15.50 16.98
C LEU A 57 4.23 16.94 17.46
N SER A 58 5.27 17.47 18.13
CA SER A 58 5.41 18.92 18.35
C SER A 58 5.73 19.64 17.03
N ASP A 59 5.76 20.99 17.02
CA ASP A 59 6.19 21.76 15.86
C ASP A 59 7.63 21.42 15.47
N SER A 60 8.54 21.30 16.46
CA SER A 60 9.92 20.86 16.24
C SER A 60 9.99 19.42 15.72
N GLY A 61 9.09 18.54 16.18
CA GLY A 61 9.00 17.18 15.68
C GLY A 61 8.55 17.12 14.22
N ARG A 62 7.58 17.93 13.82
CA ARG A 62 7.13 18.06 12.42
C ARG A 62 8.27 18.52 11.51
N LEU A 63 8.94 19.59 11.91
CA LEU A 63 10.10 20.11 11.18
C LEU A 63 11.19 19.03 11.04
N LEU A 64 11.51 18.32 12.13
CA LEU A 64 12.53 17.28 12.10
C LEU A 64 12.15 16.12 11.16
N VAL A 65 10.87 15.73 11.10
CA VAL A 65 10.39 14.70 10.15
C VAL A 65 10.60 15.16 8.71
N GLU A 66 10.25 16.42 8.38
CA GLU A 66 10.42 16.98 7.03
C GLU A 66 11.89 17.00 6.60
N GLU A 67 12.79 17.46 7.47
CA GLU A 67 14.22 17.52 7.19
C GLU A 67 14.89 16.14 7.14
N LEU A 68 14.49 15.22 7.99
CA LEU A 68 15.08 13.88 8.03
C LEU A 68 14.71 12.98 6.86
N LYS A 69 13.49 13.09 6.31
CA LYS A 69 13.04 12.25 5.20
C LYS A 69 14.01 12.25 4.01
N PRO A 70 14.45 13.39 3.48
CA PRO A 70 15.41 13.42 2.37
C PRO A 70 16.79 12.89 2.76
N ILE A 71 17.24 13.10 3.99
CA ILE A 71 18.54 12.63 4.50
C ILE A 71 18.53 11.09 4.60
N MET A 72 17.50 10.52 5.20
CA MET A 72 17.35 9.06 5.29
C MET A 72 17.28 8.43 3.90
N LYS A 73 16.53 9.03 2.97
CA LYS A 73 16.49 8.60 1.58
C LYS A 73 17.89 8.59 0.93
N SER A 74 18.69 9.61 1.17
CA SER A 74 20.07 9.67 0.66
C SER A 74 20.94 8.55 1.24
N LEU A 75 20.85 8.29 2.54
CA LEU A 75 21.59 7.21 3.21
C LEU A 75 21.19 5.82 2.70
N ASP A 76 19.90 5.56 2.57
CA ASP A 76 19.38 4.29 2.07
C ASP A 76 19.81 4.04 0.60
N SER A 77 20.02 5.10 -0.18
CA SER A 77 20.48 5.01 -1.58
C SER A 77 21.98 4.74 -1.73
N LEU A 78 22.81 4.94 -0.69
CA LEU A 78 24.26 4.79 -0.76
C LEU A 78 24.72 3.37 -1.16
N PRO A 79 24.19 2.28 -0.58
CA PRO A 79 24.60 0.93 -0.98
C PRO A 79 24.34 0.67 -2.47
N LYS A 80 23.20 1.16 -2.98
CA LYS A 80 22.85 1.06 -4.40
C LYS A 80 23.85 1.83 -5.26
N LYS A 81 24.10 3.11 -4.94
CA LYS A 81 25.06 3.94 -5.69
C LYS A 81 26.45 3.32 -5.74
N LEU A 82 26.90 2.72 -4.64
CA LEU A 82 28.18 2.01 -4.57
C LEU A 82 28.18 0.71 -5.40
N ALA A 83 27.08 -0.05 -5.34
CA ALA A 83 26.92 -1.28 -6.12
C ALA A 83 26.86 -1.00 -7.63
N ASP A 84 26.15 0.05 -8.05
CA ASP A 84 26.02 0.49 -9.44
C ASP A 84 27.39 0.98 -10.00
N THR A 85 28.22 1.57 -9.15
CA THR A 85 29.61 1.93 -9.53
C THR A 85 30.49 0.70 -9.74
N ALA A 86 30.24 -0.39 -9.00
CA ALA A 86 30.99 -1.63 -9.10
C ALA A 86 30.51 -2.61 -10.19
N LYS A 87 29.25 -2.45 -10.67
CA LYS A 87 28.61 -3.39 -11.61
C LYS A 87 28.02 -2.68 -12.83
N LYS A 88 28.86 -2.38 -13.80
CA LYS A 88 28.43 -1.88 -15.15
C LYS A 88 27.62 -2.90 -15.99
N GLN A 89 27.16 -4.03 -15.46
CA GLN A 89 26.62 -5.14 -16.28
C GLN A 89 25.19 -5.63 -15.99
N HIS A 90 24.51 -5.22 -14.90
CA HIS A 90 23.13 -5.61 -14.68
C HIS A 90 22.28 -4.39 -14.31
N GLN A 91 21.33 -4.10 -15.18
CA GLN A 91 20.38 -3.00 -14.97
C GLN A 91 19.28 -3.50 -14.03
N THR A 92 19.27 -3.03 -12.80
CA THR A 92 18.26 -3.40 -11.81
C THR A 92 17.31 -2.24 -11.57
N ILE A 93 16.01 -2.50 -11.69
CA ILE A 93 14.93 -1.56 -11.34
C ILE A 93 14.44 -1.89 -9.92
N HIS A 94 14.44 -0.91 -9.04
CA HIS A 94 13.97 -1.06 -7.66
C HIS A 94 12.52 -0.58 -7.58
N LEU A 95 11.62 -1.49 -7.23
CA LEU A 95 10.19 -1.23 -7.13
C LEU A 95 9.76 -1.33 -5.67
N ASN A 96 9.04 -0.32 -5.18
CA ASN A 96 8.30 -0.43 -3.92
C ASN A 96 6.80 -0.55 -4.22
N VAL A 97 6.24 -1.74 -4.01
CA VAL A 97 4.88 -2.09 -4.45
C VAL A 97 3.97 -2.27 -3.24
N LEU A 98 3.28 -1.21 -2.86
CA LEU A 98 2.34 -1.19 -1.72
C LEU A 98 0.90 -1.51 -2.16
N ALA A 99 0.60 -1.37 -3.46
CA ALA A 99 -0.70 -1.69 -4.05
C ALA A 99 -0.53 -2.39 -5.39
N ALA A 100 -1.58 -3.05 -5.89
CA ALA A 100 -1.65 -3.69 -7.20
C ALA A 100 -0.51 -4.70 -7.47
N SER A 101 -0.10 -5.47 -6.47
CA SER A 101 1.07 -6.35 -6.54
C SER A 101 0.96 -7.41 -7.65
N VAL A 102 -0.22 -7.98 -7.89
CA VAL A 102 -0.43 -8.97 -8.96
C VAL A 102 -0.30 -8.30 -10.33
N LEU A 103 -0.93 -7.15 -10.52
CA LEU A 103 -0.80 -6.37 -11.76
C LEU A 103 0.67 -6.05 -12.08
N VAL A 104 1.41 -5.54 -11.08
CA VAL A 104 2.83 -5.19 -11.24
C VAL A 104 3.67 -6.44 -11.52
N THR A 105 3.40 -7.55 -10.85
CA THR A 105 4.11 -8.83 -11.09
C THR A 105 3.89 -9.31 -12.53
N ASN A 106 2.66 -9.29 -13.02
CA ASN A 106 2.33 -9.67 -14.39
C ASN A 106 2.98 -8.73 -15.40
N CYS A 107 3.03 -7.43 -15.10
CA CYS A 107 3.76 -6.45 -15.91
C CYS A 107 5.25 -6.77 -15.98
N ILE A 108 5.89 -7.09 -14.83
CA ILE A 108 7.30 -7.49 -14.79
C ILE A 108 7.54 -8.73 -15.66
N ILE A 109 6.67 -9.73 -15.59
CA ILE A 109 6.78 -10.95 -16.41
C ILE A 109 6.73 -10.60 -17.89
N ALA A 110 5.77 -9.77 -18.30
CA ALA A 110 5.62 -9.33 -19.69
C ALA A 110 6.82 -8.50 -20.16
N TYR A 111 7.32 -7.60 -19.32
CA TYR A 111 8.48 -6.78 -19.64
C TYR A 111 9.76 -7.61 -19.76
N LYS A 112 9.97 -8.56 -18.84
CA LYS A 112 11.13 -9.48 -18.86
C LYS A 112 11.19 -10.35 -20.12
N ALA A 113 10.07 -10.67 -20.73
CA ALA A 113 10.03 -11.41 -21.99
C ALA A 113 10.66 -10.61 -23.15
N GLN A 114 10.63 -9.27 -23.09
CA GLN A 114 11.21 -8.38 -24.09
C GLN A 114 12.60 -7.85 -23.68
N HIS A 115 12.87 -7.77 -22.37
CA HIS A 115 14.06 -7.22 -21.76
C HIS A 115 14.72 -8.21 -20.77
N PRO A 116 15.27 -9.35 -21.24
CA PRO A 116 15.76 -10.44 -20.38
C PRO A 116 16.92 -10.00 -19.45
N ASP A 117 17.69 -9.00 -19.83
CA ASP A 117 18.85 -8.51 -19.08
C ASP A 117 18.50 -7.54 -17.93
N VAL A 118 17.25 -7.05 -17.87
CA VAL A 118 16.79 -6.15 -16.81
C VAL A 118 16.40 -6.96 -15.58
N ASN A 119 16.97 -6.64 -14.43
CA ASN A 119 16.62 -7.23 -13.15
C ASN A 119 15.67 -6.34 -12.38
N PHE A 120 14.92 -6.94 -11.48
CA PHE A 120 13.99 -6.23 -10.59
C PHE A 120 14.29 -6.54 -9.14
N HIS A 121 14.32 -5.50 -8.32
CA HIS A 121 14.29 -5.61 -6.87
C HIS A 121 12.93 -5.17 -6.37
N PHE A 122 12.14 -6.13 -5.88
CA PHE A 122 10.75 -5.92 -5.49
C PHE A 122 10.66 -5.80 -3.98
N LEU A 123 10.22 -4.64 -3.50
CA LEU A 123 10.00 -4.33 -2.08
C LEU A 123 8.52 -4.09 -1.82
N GLN A 124 8.11 -4.33 -0.58
CA GLN A 124 6.76 -4.05 -0.07
C GLN A 124 6.84 -3.40 1.31
N SER A 125 7.52 -2.27 1.41
CA SER A 125 7.76 -1.59 2.68
C SER A 125 7.25 -0.16 2.64
N GLN A 126 6.41 0.21 3.61
CA GLN A 126 5.95 1.59 3.78
C GLN A 126 7.11 2.55 4.16
N PHE A 127 8.21 2.00 4.64
CA PHE A 127 9.35 2.76 5.17
C PHE A 127 10.52 2.85 4.18
N SER A 128 10.52 2.03 3.13
CA SER A 128 11.61 2.06 2.17
C SER A 128 11.52 3.31 1.31
N MET A 129 12.61 4.05 1.28
CA MET A 129 12.81 5.19 0.37
C MET A 129 13.77 4.84 -0.78
N ASP A 130 14.32 3.63 -0.77
CA ASP A 130 15.24 3.16 -1.81
C ASP A 130 14.48 2.42 -2.91
N TYR A 131 13.86 3.20 -3.79
CA TYR A 131 13.17 2.69 -4.97
C TYR A 131 13.33 3.66 -6.16
N ASP A 132 13.23 3.13 -7.36
CA ASP A 132 13.11 3.90 -8.58
C ASP A 132 11.65 4.30 -8.81
N LEU A 133 10.73 3.33 -8.64
CA LEU A 133 9.29 3.53 -8.75
C LEU A 133 8.59 3.03 -7.48
N CYS A 134 7.58 3.78 -7.03
CA CYS A 134 6.68 3.37 -5.98
C CYS A 134 5.24 3.30 -6.49
N ILE A 135 4.60 2.16 -6.27
CA ILE A 135 3.21 1.90 -6.62
C ILE A 135 2.40 1.81 -5.32
N THR A 136 1.54 2.77 -5.09
CA THR A 136 0.69 2.86 -3.90
C THR A 136 -0.77 3.10 -4.28
N ALA A 137 -1.64 3.27 -3.28
CA ALA A 137 -3.04 3.63 -3.52
C ALA A 137 -3.52 4.64 -2.49
N ALA A 138 -4.51 5.44 -2.89
CA ALA A 138 -5.20 6.39 -2.03
C ALA A 138 -6.67 6.52 -2.45
N LEU A 139 -7.48 7.14 -1.60
CA LEU A 139 -8.81 7.60 -2.00
C LEU A 139 -8.69 8.66 -3.09
N PRO A 140 -9.65 8.70 -4.04
CA PRO A 140 -9.61 9.65 -5.15
C PRO A 140 -9.50 11.10 -4.67
N ARG A 141 -8.58 11.85 -5.27
CA ARG A 141 -8.37 13.28 -4.97
C ARG A 141 -8.89 14.13 -6.09
N LYS A 142 -9.47 15.29 -5.75
CA LYS A 142 -9.95 16.28 -6.75
C LYS A 142 -8.84 16.83 -7.65
N ASN A 143 -7.59 16.91 -7.15
CA ASN A 143 -6.42 17.38 -7.89
C ASN A 143 -5.22 16.48 -7.56
N PRO A 144 -4.87 15.49 -8.38
CA PRO A 144 -3.63 14.73 -8.23
C PRO A 144 -2.42 15.63 -8.50
N ALA A 145 -1.28 15.33 -7.86
CA ALA A 145 -0.04 16.06 -8.11
C ALA A 145 0.45 15.82 -9.56
N ALA A 146 1.07 16.83 -10.17
CA ALA A 146 1.44 16.84 -11.59
C ALA A 146 2.36 15.69 -12.05
N ASN A 147 3.06 15.02 -11.12
CA ASN A 147 4.02 13.96 -11.40
C ASN A 147 3.50 12.56 -11.01
N GLN A 148 2.19 12.37 -10.96
CA GLN A 148 1.56 11.11 -10.57
C GLN A 148 0.65 10.62 -11.67
N VAL A 149 0.82 9.37 -12.08
CA VAL A 149 -0.19 8.67 -12.88
C VAL A 149 -1.18 8.05 -11.93
N VAL A 150 -2.44 8.30 -12.20
CA VAL A 150 -3.57 7.81 -11.40
C VAL A 150 -4.40 6.86 -12.27
N LEU A 151 -4.52 5.62 -11.80
CA LEU A 151 -5.38 4.59 -12.40
C LEU A 151 -6.54 4.32 -11.45
N GLU A 152 -7.73 4.79 -11.81
CA GLU A 152 -8.92 4.53 -11.00
C GLU A 152 -9.33 3.06 -11.05
N GLU A 153 -9.59 2.47 -9.89
CA GLU A 153 -10.04 1.10 -9.71
C GLU A 153 -11.23 1.04 -8.74
N LYS A 154 -12.27 0.31 -9.11
CA LYS A 154 -13.44 0.05 -8.28
C LYS A 154 -13.22 -1.14 -7.36
N PHE A 155 -14.07 -1.21 -6.33
CA PHE A 155 -14.14 -2.36 -5.45
C PHE A 155 -15.48 -3.07 -5.58
N PHE A 156 -15.43 -4.36 -5.38
CA PHE A 156 -16.58 -5.26 -5.18
C PHE A 156 -16.59 -5.73 -3.74
N LEU A 157 -17.77 -6.12 -3.29
CA LEU A 157 -17.88 -6.91 -2.08
C LEU A 157 -17.75 -8.39 -2.45
N ALA A 158 -16.77 -9.07 -1.89
CA ALA A 158 -16.59 -10.50 -1.99
C ALA A 158 -17.39 -11.18 -0.87
N VAL A 159 -18.29 -12.07 -1.25
CA VAL A 159 -19.13 -12.81 -0.31
C VAL A 159 -19.05 -14.31 -0.59
N PRO A 160 -19.24 -15.19 0.43
CA PRO A 160 -19.32 -16.62 0.21
C PRO A 160 -20.44 -16.98 -0.76
N ALA A 161 -20.21 -17.94 -1.65
CA ALA A 161 -21.22 -18.38 -2.66
C ALA A 161 -22.47 -19.00 -2.04
N ASN A 162 -22.38 -19.50 -0.81
CA ASN A 162 -23.50 -20.04 -0.03
C ASN A 162 -24.18 -19.01 0.88
N SER A 163 -23.74 -17.75 0.89
CA SER A 163 -24.36 -16.70 1.69
C SER A 163 -25.71 -16.24 1.11
N LYS A 164 -26.53 -15.59 1.95
CA LYS A 164 -27.78 -14.95 1.52
C LYS A 164 -27.57 -13.90 0.43
N TYR A 165 -26.39 -13.27 0.41
CA TYR A 165 -26.05 -12.20 -0.52
C TYR A 165 -25.64 -12.70 -1.91
N ALA A 166 -25.25 -13.96 -2.05
CA ALA A 166 -24.76 -14.50 -3.33
C ALA A 166 -25.74 -14.39 -4.50
N ARG A 167 -27.04 -14.20 -4.20
CA ARG A 167 -28.12 -14.03 -5.19
C ARG A 167 -28.40 -12.59 -5.55
N TYR A 168 -27.74 -11.62 -4.92
CA TYR A 168 -27.95 -10.20 -5.17
C TYR A 168 -27.26 -9.80 -6.48
N LYS A 169 -27.86 -8.85 -7.21
CA LYS A 169 -27.23 -8.26 -8.39
C LYS A 169 -26.24 -7.15 -8.03
N GLU A 170 -26.52 -6.44 -6.97
CA GLU A 170 -25.71 -5.37 -6.38
C GLU A 170 -26.06 -5.28 -4.89
N ILE A 171 -25.23 -4.62 -4.10
CA ILE A 171 -25.42 -4.49 -2.65
C ILE A 171 -25.14 -3.06 -2.19
N GLN A 172 -25.88 -2.59 -1.20
CA GLN A 172 -25.50 -1.43 -0.41
C GLN A 172 -24.58 -1.89 0.72
N LEU A 173 -23.47 -1.19 0.93
CA LEU A 173 -22.45 -1.65 1.88
C LEU A 173 -23.00 -1.75 3.33
N GLU A 174 -23.95 -0.89 3.67
CA GLU A 174 -24.65 -0.93 4.98
C GLU A 174 -25.35 -2.27 5.26
N GLU A 175 -25.81 -3.00 4.23
CA GLU A 175 -26.51 -4.29 4.39
C GLU A 175 -25.64 -5.40 5.00
N VAL A 176 -24.32 -5.22 5.01
CA VAL A 176 -23.34 -6.15 5.60
C VAL A 176 -22.67 -5.63 6.86
N SER A 177 -23.23 -4.59 7.48
CA SER A 177 -22.69 -3.99 8.71
C SER A 177 -22.54 -4.95 9.88
N GLU A 178 -23.37 -5.99 9.95
CA GLU A 178 -23.34 -7.02 10.98
C GLU A 178 -22.49 -8.26 10.63
N GLU A 179 -21.89 -8.28 9.42
CA GLU A 179 -21.06 -9.39 8.99
C GLU A 179 -19.61 -9.23 9.47
N GLY A 180 -18.94 -10.35 9.72
CA GLY A 180 -17.51 -10.33 10.01
C GLY A 180 -16.69 -10.03 8.75
N PHE A 181 -15.79 -9.07 8.85
CA PHE A 181 -14.92 -8.67 7.75
C PHE A 181 -13.56 -9.36 7.78
N ILE A 182 -13.13 -9.86 6.63
CA ILE A 182 -11.81 -10.41 6.39
C ILE A 182 -11.03 -9.37 5.59
N VAL A 183 -9.95 -8.85 6.17
CA VAL A 183 -9.27 -7.66 5.66
C VAL A 183 -7.77 -7.86 5.45
N MET A 184 -7.17 -6.98 4.66
CA MET A 184 -5.72 -6.87 4.59
C MET A 184 -5.19 -6.15 5.84
N ALA A 185 -3.95 -6.44 6.21
CA ALA A 185 -3.28 -5.83 7.35
C ALA A 185 -3.21 -4.30 7.27
N ASP A 186 -3.17 -3.63 8.40
CA ASP A 186 -3.15 -2.18 8.55
C ASP A 186 -1.92 -1.49 7.93
N THR A 187 -0.86 -2.26 7.69
CA THR A 187 0.34 -1.82 6.96
C THR A 187 0.13 -1.69 5.44
N ARG A 188 -1.06 -2.04 4.92
CA ARG A 188 -1.38 -1.93 3.50
C ARG A 188 -2.36 -0.77 3.25
N PRO A 189 -2.13 0.07 2.21
CA PRO A 189 -3.03 1.19 1.90
C PRO A 189 -4.48 0.78 1.69
N ILE A 190 -4.72 -0.41 1.16
CA ILE A 190 -6.06 -0.96 0.93
C ILE A 190 -6.89 -1.02 2.22
N ARG A 191 -6.27 -1.26 3.40
CA ARG A 191 -6.97 -1.38 4.66
C ARG A 191 -7.66 -0.07 5.04
N SER A 192 -6.91 1.01 5.13
CA SER A 192 -7.48 2.33 5.48
C SER A 192 -8.50 2.84 4.46
N ILE A 193 -8.32 2.49 3.18
CA ILE A 193 -9.27 2.82 2.11
C ILE A 193 -10.60 2.08 2.34
N CYS A 194 -10.56 0.77 2.61
CA CYS A 194 -11.76 -0.03 2.83
C CYS A 194 -12.47 0.35 4.15
N ASP A 195 -11.71 0.64 5.21
CA ASP A 195 -12.26 1.14 6.48
C ASP A 195 -13.03 2.47 6.26
N GLN A 196 -12.51 3.34 5.39
CA GLN A 196 -13.19 4.59 5.03
C GLN A 196 -14.51 4.35 4.28
N PHE A 197 -14.58 3.34 3.40
CA PHE A 197 -15.84 2.98 2.74
C PHE A 197 -16.91 2.53 3.73
N CYS A 198 -16.53 1.72 4.73
CA CYS A 198 -17.43 1.31 5.79
C CYS A 198 -17.90 2.52 6.62
N LEU A 199 -16.98 3.44 6.94
CA LEU A 199 -17.32 4.66 7.67
C LEU A 199 -18.31 5.54 6.89
N GLU A 200 -18.12 5.68 5.58
CA GLU A 200 -19.04 6.41 4.69
C GLU A 200 -20.42 5.72 4.58
N ALA A 201 -20.46 4.39 4.74
CA ALA A 201 -21.69 3.61 4.83
C ALA A 201 -22.32 3.64 6.24
N GLY A 202 -21.72 4.36 7.20
CA GLY A 202 -22.28 4.59 8.55
C GLY A 202 -21.91 3.53 9.59
N PHE A 203 -20.93 2.65 9.34
CA PHE A 203 -20.51 1.64 10.32
C PHE A 203 -18.97 1.47 10.35
N SER A 204 -18.49 0.81 11.41
CA SER A 204 -17.11 0.32 11.50
C SER A 204 -17.13 -1.19 11.30
N PRO A 205 -16.26 -1.77 10.46
CA PRO A 205 -16.28 -3.20 10.18
C PRO A 205 -15.88 -4.00 11.44
N ASP A 206 -16.60 -5.08 11.71
CA ASP A 206 -16.17 -6.10 12.67
C ASP A 206 -15.11 -6.98 12.03
N ILE A 207 -13.84 -6.83 12.43
CA ILE A 207 -12.72 -7.51 11.82
C ILE A 207 -12.52 -8.87 12.49
N VAL A 208 -12.91 -9.93 11.79
CA VAL A 208 -12.76 -11.31 12.27
C VAL A 208 -11.44 -11.95 11.86
N PHE A 209 -10.85 -11.51 10.73
CA PHE A 209 -9.52 -11.94 10.27
C PHE A 209 -8.77 -10.81 9.60
N GLU A 210 -7.46 -10.78 9.84
CA GLU A 210 -6.52 -9.87 9.21
C GLU A 210 -5.36 -10.66 8.60
N SER A 211 -4.97 -10.35 7.36
CA SER A 211 -3.89 -11.03 6.65
C SER A 211 -3.01 -10.08 5.85
N MET A 212 -1.72 -10.39 5.76
CA MET A 212 -0.77 -9.73 4.86
C MET A 212 -0.90 -10.22 3.41
N ASN A 213 -1.60 -11.34 3.18
CA ASN A 213 -1.70 -12.01 1.88
C ASN A 213 -3.15 -12.05 1.40
N PHE A 214 -3.40 -11.52 0.19
CA PHE A 214 -4.73 -11.51 -0.42
C PHE A 214 -5.28 -12.91 -0.73
N GLU A 215 -4.41 -13.90 -0.98
CA GLU A 215 -4.81 -15.30 -1.16
C GLU A 215 -5.44 -15.89 0.12
N SER A 216 -4.91 -15.52 1.28
CA SER A 216 -5.53 -15.91 2.56
C SER A 216 -6.88 -15.25 2.73
N VAL A 217 -7.02 -13.97 2.38
CA VAL A 217 -8.31 -13.26 2.39
C VAL A 217 -9.32 -13.98 1.49
N ARG A 218 -8.93 -14.30 0.24
CA ARG A 218 -9.76 -15.05 -0.71
C ARG A 218 -10.21 -16.41 -0.14
N SER A 219 -9.27 -17.17 0.38
CA SER A 219 -9.53 -18.51 0.91
C SER A 219 -10.49 -18.49 2.09
N LEU A 220 -10.34 -17.55 3.00
CA LEU A 220 -11.19 -17.39 4.17
C LEU A 220 -12.63 -16.97 3.79
N ILE A 221 -12.78 -16.03 2.83
CA ILE A 221 -14.09 -15.65 2.31
C ILE A 221 -14.74 -16.85 1.61
N SER A 222 -14.00 -17.56 0.74
CA SER A 222 -14.49 -18.75 0.04
C SER A 222 -14.90 -19.88 0.98
N ALA A 223 -14.29 -19.95 2.17
CA ALA A 223 -14.66 -20.91 3.24
C ALA A 223 -15.89 -20.49 4.04
N GLY A 224 -16.47 -19.31 3.79
CA GLY A 224 -17.67 -18.84 4.47
C GLY A 224 -17.43 -18.17 5.82
N LEU A 225 -16.20 -17.72 6.08
CA LEU A 225 -15.81 -17.17 7.38
C LEU A 225 -16.03 -15.65 7.52
N GLY A 226 -16.53 -15.00 6.46
CA GLY A 226 -16.84 -13.57 6.47
C GLY A 226 -16.93 -13.01 5.07
N VAL A 227 -17.00 -11.68 4.99
CA VAL A 227 -17.03 -10.90 3.74
C VAL A 227 -15.78 -10.03 3.63
N GLY A 228 -15.51 -9.47 2.45
CA GLY A 228 -14.35 -8.59 2.28
C GLY A 228 -14.42 -7.78 0.99
N PHE A 229 -13.52 -6.82 0.85
CA PHE A 229 -13.40 -6.02 -0.35
C PHE A 229 -12.49 -6.68 -1.38
N TRP A 230 -12.86 -6.57 -2.65
CA TRP A 230 -12.11 -7.11 -3.78
C TRP A 230 -11.90 -6.02 -4.85
N PRO A 231 -10.65 -5.66 -5.15
CA PRO A 231 -10.37 -4.68 -6.20
C PRO A 231 -10.64 -5.27 -7.59
N GLU A 232 -11.03 -4.42 -8.52
CA GLU A 232 -11.59 -4.81 -9.82
C GLU A 232 -10.61 -5.57 -10.71
N TYR A 233 -9.35 -5.11 -10.81
CA TYR A 233 -8.37 -5.66 -11.76
C TYR A 233 -6.94 -5.80 -11.22
N SER A 234 -6.63 -5.23 -10.06
CA SER A 234 -5.27 -5.28 -9.53
C SER A 234 -4.95 -6.55 -8.73
N TRP A 235 -5.96 -7.35 -8.42
CA TRP A 235 -5.83 -8.71 -7.92
C TRP A 235 -6.22 -9.69 -9.03
N GLU A 236 -5.99 -10.99 -8.81
CA GLU A 236 -6.42 -12.01 -9.75
C GLU A 236 -7.95 -12.03 -9.92
N SER A 237 -8.40 -12.39 -11.12
CA SER A 237 -9.82 -12.56 -11.38
C SER A 237 -10.43 -13.59 -10.43
N ALA A 238 -11.53 -13.22 -9.77
CA ALA A 238 -12.28 -14.14 -8.90
C ALA A 238 -13.00 -15.26 -9.67
N GLU A 239 -12.98 -15.25 -11.01
CA GLU A 239 -13.61 -16.27 -11.87
C GLU A 239 -13.09 -17.69 -11.58
N HIS A 240 -11.89 -17.82 -11.02
CA HIS A 240 -11.32 -19.09 -10.58
C HIS A 240 -11.74 -19.52 -9.17
N SER A 241 -12.54 -18.73 -8.47
CA SER A 241 -12.99 -19.01 -7.10
C SER A 241 -14.43 -19.54 -7.11
N GLN A 242 -14.60 -20.86 -7.19
CA GLN A 242 -15.92 -21.51 -7.26
C GLN A 242 -16.84 -21.23 -6.04
N ASN A 243 -16.30 -20.75 -4.93
CA ASN A 243 -17.02 -20.59 -3.66
C ASN A 243 -17.15 -19.13 -3.20
N MET A 244 -16.90 -18.14 -4.08
CA MET A 244 -17.00 -16.73 -3.79
C MET A 244 -17.73 -15.98 -4.91
N VAL A 245 -18.55 -15.00 -4.55
CA VAL A 245 -19.26 -14.13 -5.48
C VAL A 245 -18.81 -12.70 -5.27
N LEU A 246 -18.55 -11.96 -6.34
CA LEU A 246 -18.25 -10.54 -6.33
C LEU A 246 -19.50 -9.73 -6.64
N LEU A 247 -19.93 -8.92 -5.70
CA LEU A 247 -21.11 -8.05 -5.83
C LEU A 247 -20.68 -6.61 -6.09
N PRO A 248 -21.22 -5.96 -7.11
CA PRO A 248 -21.08 -4.52 -7.28
C PRO A 248 -21.63 -3.80 -6.04
N ILE A 249 -20.86 -2.84 -5.51
CA ILE A 249 -21.29 -2.00 -4.39
C ILE A 249 -21.97 -0.77 -4.99
N LYS A 250 -23.22 -0.55 -4.61
CA LYS A 250 -24.04 0.55 -5.10
C LYS A 250 -23.79 1.86 -4.36
N SER A 251 -23.62 1.77 -3.05
CA SER A 251 -23.39 2.91 -2.15
C SER A 251 -22.63 2.46 -0.90
N PRO A 252 -21.63 3.25 -0.45
CA PRO A 252 -21.01 4.39 -1.13
C PRO A 252 -20.27 3.99 -2.41
N GLU A 253 -19.78 4.97 -3.20
CA GLU A 253 -18.96 4.68 -4.37
C GLU A 253 -17.57 4.22 -3.93
N CYS A 254 -17.34 2.89 -3.90
CA CYS A 254 -16.09 2.28 -3.44
C CYS A 254 -15.06 2.24 -4.57
N LYS A 255 -14.16 3.22 -4.60
CA LYS A 255 -13.07 3.31 -5.58
C LYS A 255 -11.80 3.86 -4.97
N ARG A 256 -10.67 3.55 -5.59
CA ARG A 256 -9.36 4.08 -5.24
C ARG A 256 -8.59 4.52 -6.48
N ASP A 257 -7.60 5.36 -6.25
CA ASP A 257 -6.57 5.70 -7.21
C ASP A 257 -5.33 4.86 -6.92
N ILE A 258 -4.84 4.12 -7.93
CA ILE A 258 -3.50 3.52 -7.91
C ILE A 258 -2.55 4.59 -8.42
N ILE A 259 -1.57 4.91 -7.60
CA ILE A 259 -0.65 6.04 -7.82
C ILE A 259 0.74 5.48 -8.07
N ILE A 260 1.33 5.85 -9.21
CA ILE A 260 2.70 5.50 -9.56
C ILE A 260 3.54 6.77 -9.41
N THR A 261 4.51 6.75 -8.52
CA THR A 261 5.47 7.82 -8.30
C THR A 261 6.89 7.35 -8.58
N TYR A 262 7.76 8.29 -8.92
CA TYR A 262 9.17 8.01 -9.19
C TYR A 262 10.08 8.94 -8.38
N ASN A 263 11.33 8.54 -8.19
CA ASN A 263 12.32 9.35 -7.50
C ASN A 263 12.85 10.48 -8.40
N GLN A 264 13.59 11.44 -7.80
CA GLN A 264 14.10 12.61 -8.52
C GLN A 264 15.12 12.28 -9.64
N GLN A 265 15.76 11.11 -9.60
CA GLN A 265 16.72 10.65 -10.60
C GLN A 265 16.07 9.90 -11.78
N PHE A 266 14.75 9.81 -11.80
CA PHE A 266 13.97 9.10 -12.80
C PHE A 266 14.33 9.51 -14.24
N SER A 267 14.50 10.81 -14.51
CA SER A 267 14.79 11.33 -15.84
C SER A 267 16.18 10.92 -16.38
N GLU A 268 17.08 10.52 -15.50
CA GLU A 268 18.47 10.14 -15.84
C GLU A 268 18.60 8.64 -16.13
N ASN A 269 17.64 7.82 -15.68
CA ASN A 269 17.67 6.37 -15.86
C ASN A 269 16.71 5.93 -16.97
N ARG A 270 17.23 5.75 -18.18
CA ARG A 270 16.45 5.38 -19.36
C ARG A 270 15.62 4.10 -19.17
N ILE A 271 16.14 3.11 -18.45
CA ILE A 271 15.46 1.82 -18.28
C ILE A 271 14.31 1.92 -17.32
N VAL A 272 14.48 2.68 -16.24
CA VAL A 272 13.38 2.94 -15.30
C VAL A 272 12.26 3.69 -16.03
N LYS A 273 12.60 4.65 -16.90
CA LYS A 273 11.60 5.37 -17.69
C LYS A 273 10.88 4.44 -18.68
N ASP A 274 11.62 3.59 -19.39
CA ASP A 274 11.07 2.63 -20.33
C ASP A 274 10.10 1.64 -19.62
N PHE A 275 10.51 1.11 -18.47
CA PHE A 275 9.63 0.27 -17.67
C PHE A 275 8.42 1.03 -17.10
N TYR A 276 8.57 2.30 -16.72
CA TYR A 276 7.46 3.13 -16.26
C TYR A 276 6.41 3.32 -17.35
N ASP A 277 6.83 3.69 -18.57
CA ASP A 277 5.94 3.86 -19.71
C ASP A 277 5.23 2.52 -20.03
N PHE A 278 5.97 1.40 -20.03
CA PHE A 278 5.42 0.06 -20.21
C PHE A 278 4.40 -0.32 -19.14
N LEU A 279 4.68 0.01 -17.85
CA LEU A 279 3.76 -0.28 -16.74
C LEU A 279 2.43 0.46 -16.90
N ILE A 280 2.47 1.72 -17.35
CA ILE A 280 1.25 2.50 -17.60
C ILE A 280 0.42 1.88 -18.71
N GLU A 281 1.03 1.58 -19.85
CA GLU A 281 0.35 0.95 -20.99
C GLU A 281 -0.24 -0.40 -20.59
N PHE A 282 0.54 -1.24 -19.91
CA PHE A 282 0.11 -2.54 -19.44
C PHE A 282 -1.10 -2.45 -18.50
N ALA A 283 -1.09 -1.49 -17.58
CA ALA A 283 -2.19 -1.30 -16.63
C ALA A 283 -3.46 -0.79 -17.33
N MET A 284 -3.34 0.10 -18.33
CA MET A 284 -4.47 0.54 -19.16
C MET A 284 -5.07 -0.62 -19.96
N ASP A 285 -4.24 -1.45 -20.58
CA ASP A 285 -4.68 -2.63 -21.31
C ASP A 285 -5.41 -3.64 -20.41
N CYS A 286 -4.91 -3.85 -19.19
CA CYS A 286 -5.57 -4.71 -18.21
C CYS A 286 -6.96 -4.18 -17.84
N LYS A 287 -7.10 -2.88 -17.62
CA LYS A 287 -8.36 -2.22 -17.32
C LYS A 287 -9.36 -2.41 -18.47
N GLU A 288 -8.95 -2.15 -19.71
CA GLU A 288 -9.81 -2.32 -20.89
C GLU A 288 -10.27 -3.76 -21.09
N LYS A 289 -9.36 -4.74 -20.94
CA LYS A 289 -9.69 -6.16 -21.03
C LYS A 289 -10.73 -6.57 -19.99
N HIS A 290 -10.59 -6.10 -18.76
CA HIS A 290 -11.56 -6.37 -17.70
C HIS A 290 -12.94 -5.76 -18.00
N GLN A 291 -12.98 -4.54 -18.52
CA GLN A 291 -14.24 -3.90 -18.92
C GLN A 291 -14.95 -4.68 -20.03
N ARG A 292 -14.23 -5.07 -21.09
CA ARG A 292 -14.78 -5.86 -22.22
C ARG A 292 -15.29 -7.22 -21.77
N SER A 293 -14.56 -7.92 -20.90
CA SER A 293 -15.01 -9.23 -20.37
C SER A 293 -16.30 -9.12 -19.57
N ARG A 294 -16.51 -8.01 -18.88
CA ARG A 294 -17.75 -7.76 -18.13
C ARG A 294 -18.93 -7.38 -18.98
N GLU A 295 -18.71 -6.63 -20.05
CA GLU A 295 -19.74 -6.29 -21.03
C GLU A 295 -20.22 -7.53 -21.79
N ALA A 296 -19.32 -8.48 -22.07
CA ALA A 296 -19.64 -9.74 -22.73
C ALA A 296 -20.40 -10.74 -21.84
N ASN A 297 -20.26 -10.61 -20.49
CA ASN A 297 -20.93 -11.49 -19.50
C ASN A 297 -22.23 -10.90 -18.93
N ARG A 298 -22.67 -9.73 -19.39
CA ARG A 298 -23.98 -9.10 -19.11
C ARG A 298 -25.00 -9.43 -20.17
#